data_0ca333635c646212d82c806934a7f136
#
_entry.id   0ca333635c646212d82c806934a7f136
#
_cell.length_a   1.000
_cell.length_b   1.000
_cell.length_c   1.000
_cell.angle_alpha   90.00
_cell.angle_beta   90.00
_cell.angle_gamma   90.00
#
_symmetry.space_group_name_H-M   'P 1'
#
loop_
_entity.id
_entity.type
_entity.pdbx_description
1 polymer ?
#
loop_
_entity_poly.entity_id
_entity_poly.type
_entity_poly.pdbx_seq_one_letter_code
_entity_poly.pdbx_strand_id
1 'polypeptide(L)'
;MKGKSFIVVALLFSTFFFFLESYASAYTVQTGTVVTNTSLNVRENPSNDAPVIGQLQSGAKIEYVDVGYDWVRITYNGNAGYLNSLFIKENRPTSQATSHQATSHQQTAVSGINVGKVTAKNGLIVRTQASTNSAMLGKIDYGSKVEYRISTDGWGQITYNGQRAFIDTSYLSGSTSNENISGSTSNESKTVDQQAAVTGTISRVVIDPGHGGRDPGARGNGLIEKNITLLFAKQIKKSLQENGIEVYLTRSSDEYVYLQERANIADSFQADLFLSIHANGHENSLIRGMEIHSFVPNNIALKLENQFRDLPNAVYRGHYESNFYVLRNTSTPSLLIELGYVSNQADAALLQLQQFQIQVGEAVRRALQS
;
A
#
# COMPACT_ATOMS: atom_id res chain seq x y z
N MET A 1 -80.21 -7.78 9.75
CA MET A 1 -79.02 -7.34 10.54
C MET A 1 -77.81 -8.10 9.98
N LYS A 2 -76.94 -7.43 9.26
CA LYS A 2 -75.79 -8.03 8.54
C LYS A 2 -74.53 -7.86 9.42
N GLY A 3 -73.96 -8.95 9.93
CA GLY A 3 -72.69 -8.98 10.64
C GLY A 3 -71.52 -8.83 9.68
N LYS A 4 -70.67 -7.83 9.90
CA LYS A 4 -69.42 -7.68 9.16
C LYS A 4 -68.30 -8.42 9.90
N SER A 5 -67.76 -9.45 9.28
CA SER A 5 -66.51 -10.12 9.72
C SER A 5 -65.33 -9.22 9.38
N PHE A 6 -64.53 -8.86 10.37
CA PHE A 6 -63.23 -8.26 10.21
C PHE A 6 -62.17 -9.38 10.15
N ILE A 7 -61.51 -9.51 8.99
CA ILE A 7 -60.35 -10.35 8.85
C ILE A 7 -59.14 -9.52 9.30
N VAL A 8 -58.49 -9.93 10.39
CA VAL A 8 -57.25 -9.36 10.86
C VAL A 8 -56.12 -10.13 10.14
N VAL A 9 -55.47 -9.43 9.20
CA VAL A 9 -54.24 -9.95 8.56
C VAL A 9 -53.08 -9.58 9.47
N ALA A 10 -52.54 -10.56 10.15
CA ALA A 10 -51.28 -10.45 10.92
C ALA A 10 -50.10 -10.45 9.95
N LEU A 11 -49.49 -9.29 9.74
CA LEU A 11 -48.23 -9.14 9.06
C LEU A 11 -47.10 -9.58 10.01
N LEU A 12 -46.57 -10.77 9.77
CA LEU A 12 -45.31 -11.24 10.39
C LEU A 12 -44.15 -10.46 9.76
N PHE A 13 -43.68 -9.43 10.45
CA PHE A 13 -42.38 -8.82 10.17
C PHE A 13 -41.29 -9.78 10.67
N SER A 14 -40.73 -10.56 9.75
CA SER A 14 -39.48 -11.27 9.96
C SER A 14 -38.35 -10.26 9.98
N THR A 15 -37.91 -9.85 11.16
CA THR A 15 -36.68 -9.07 11.36
C THR A 15 -35.48 -9.97 11.07
N PHE A 16 -34.98 -9.89 9.85
CA PHE A 16 -33.71 -10.45 9.45
C PHE A 16 -32.62 -9.56 10.08
N PHE A 17 -32.14 -9.97 11.25
CA PHE A 17 -30.96 -9.36 11.86
C PHE A 17 -29.76 -9.75 11.01
N PHE A 18 -29.31 -8.86 10.14
CA PHE A 18 -27.97 -8.91 9.57
C PHE A 18 -26.97 -8.66 10.70
N PHE A 19 -26.29 -9.69 11.15
CA PHE A 19 -25.03 -9.54 11.86
C PHE A 19 -24.01 -8.99 10.85
N LEU A 20 -23.86 -7.66 10.82
CA LEU A 20 -22.62 -7.05 10.33
C LEU A 20 -21.57 -7.32 11.42
N GLU A 21 -20.82 -8.40 11.28
CA GLU A 21 -19.53 -8.49 11.94
C GLU A 21 -18.61 -7.45 11.26
N SER A 22 -18.56 -6.25 11.85
CA SER A 22 -17.51 -5.31 11.56
C SER A 22 -16.21 -5.91 12.06
N TYR A 23 -15.34 -6.35 11.17
CA TYR A 23 -13.92 -6.55 11.46
C TYR A 23 -13.31 -5.18 11.73
N ALA A 24 -13.57 -4.64 12.91
CA ALA A 24 -12.81 -3.56 13.46
C ALA A 24 -11.47 -4.18 13.89
N SER A 25 -10.41 -3.96 13.11
CA SER A 25 -9.05 -4.08 13.62
C SER A 25 -9.00 -3.26 14.90
N ALA A 26 -8.85 -3.92 16.04
CA ALA A 26 -8.84 -3.26 17.34
C ALA A 26 -7.53 -2.47 17.45
N TYR A 27 -7.56 -1.22 17.02
CA TYR A 27 -6.47 -0.29 17.28
C TYR A 27 -6.37 -0.10 18.79
N THR A 28 -5.21 -0.39 19.36
CA THR A 28 -4.95 -0.18 20.79
C THR A 28 -4.88 1.32 21.06
N VAL A 29 -5.80 1.82 21.89
CA VAL A 29 -5.74 3.21 22.37
C VAL A 29 -4.60 3.34 23.36
N GLN A 30 -3.74 4.29 23.11
CA GLN A 30 -2.56 4.62 23.94
C GLN A 30 -2.74 5.99 24.58
N THR A 31 -1.95 6.25 25.62
CA THR A 31 -1.92 7.58 26.25
C THR A 31 -0.53 8.18 26.12
N GLY A 32 -0.47 9.48 25.86
CA GLY A 32 0.80 10.19 25.71
C GLY A 32 0.73 11.63 26.16
N THR A 33 1.90 12.26 26.22
CA THR A 33 2.05 13.68 26.55
C THR A 33 2.76 14.37 25.39
N VAL A 34 2.22 15.47 24.91
CA VAL A 34 2.86 16.31 23.89
C VAL A 34 4.14 16.93 24.44
N VAL A 35 5.27 16.72 23.74
CA VAL A 35 6.59 17.23 24.11
C VAL A 35 7.14 18.06 22.95
N THR A 36 6.99 19.37 23.04
CA THR A 36 7.44 20.34 22.03
C THR A 36 7.84 21.63 22.73
N ASN A 37 8.64 22.47 22.07
CA ASN A 37 9.07 23.74 22.63
C ASN A 37 7.97 24.83 22.57
N THR A 38 6.95 24.65 21.73
CA THR A 38 5.88 25.61 21.55
C THR A 38 4.51 24.91 21.56
N SER A 39 3.95 24.65 20.41
CA SER A 39 2.71 23.91 20.23
C SER A 39 2.86 22.87 19.11
N LEU A 40 2.07 21.80 19.16
CA LEU A 40 2.00 20.77 18.15
C LEU A 40 0.76 20.99 17.29
N ASN A 41 0.94 21.10 15.97
CA ASN A 41 -0.17 21.24 15.05
C ASN A 41 -1.01 19.95 14.99
N VAL A 42 -2.31 20.12 15.14
CA VAL A 42 -3.32 19.10 14.80
C VAL A 42 -3.69 19.28 13.34
N ARG A 43 -3.56 18.23 12.57
CA ARG A 43 -3.82 18.28 11.11
C ARG A 43 -5.03 17.46 10.73
N GLU A 44 -5.64 17.82 9.63
CA GLU A 44 -6.81 17.13 9.09
C GLU A 44 -6.49 15.70 8.60
N ASN A 45 -5.26 15.49 8.11
CA ASN A 45 -4.75 14.22 7.61
C ASN A 45 -3.33 13.98 8.12
N PRO A 46 -2.82 12.72 8.16
CA PRO A 46 -1.47 12.39 8.61
C PRO A 46 -0.42 12.78 7.56
N SER A 47 -0.24 14.08 7.34
CA SER A 47 0.70 14.67 6.40
C SER A 47 1.14 16.06 6.88
N ASN A 48 2.43 16.41 6.66
CA ASN A 48 2.94 17.74 6.96
C ASN A 48 2.34 18.84 6.06
N ASP A 49 1.80 18.48 4.91
CA ASP A 49 1.15 19.42 3.96
C ASP A 49 -0.37 19.52 4.19
N ALA A 50 -0.92 18.68 5.09
CA ALA A 50 -2.35 18.72 5.39
C ALA A 50 -2.73 20.02 6.13
N PRO A 51 -3.96 20.53 5.95
CA PRO A 51 -4.46 21.68 6.67
C PRO A 51 -4.31 21.53 8.18
N VAL A 52 -3.87 22.61 8.86
CA VAL A 52 -3.83 22.67 10.31
C VAL A 52 -5.23 23.02 10.82
N ILE A 53 -5.85 22.11 11.56
CA ILE A 53 -7.18 22.27 12.15
C ILE A 53 -7.18 22.73 13.60
N GLY A 54 -5.98 22.81 14.19
CA GLY A 54 -5.79 23.29 15.56
C GLY A 54 -4.39 23.03 16.06
N GLN A 55 -4.18 23.26 17.36
CA GLN A 55 -2.89 23.08 18.03
C GLN A 55 -3.08 22.55 19.45
N LEU A 56 -2.12 21.72 19.91
CA LEU A 56 -1.99 21.29 21.29
C LEU A 56 -0.74 21.88 21.91
N GLN A 57 -0.85 22.39 23.14
CA GLN A 57 0.27 22.94 23.88
C GLN A 57 1.21 21.83 24.38
N SER A 58 2.49 22.16 24.59
CA SER A 58 3.41 21.28 25.28
C SER A 58 2.86 20.87 26.65
N GLY A 59 2.99 19.59 27.02
CA GLY A 59 2.43 19.03 28.24
C GLY A 59 0.98 18.54 28.11
N ALA A 60 0.29 18.79 27.00
CA ALA A 60 -1.07 18.26 26.78
C ALA A 60 -1.05 16.72 26.84
N LYS A 61 -1.96 16.15 27.63
CA LYS A 61 -2.18 14.70 27.69
C LYS A 61 -3.21 14.31 26.65
N ILE A 62 -2.93 13.26 25.92
CA ILE A 62 -3.77 12.78 24.84
C ILE A 62 -4.00 11.28 24.92
N GLU A 63 -5.15 10.84 24.44
CA GLU A 63 -5.42 9.48 24.03
C GLU A 63 -5.26 9.43 22.52
N TYR A 64 -4.56 8.43 22.03
CA TYR A 64 -4.28 8.32 20.61
C TYR A 64 -4.24 6.86 20.14
N VAL A 65 -4.39 6.71 18.86
CA VAL A 65 -4.15 5.46 18.12
C VAL A 65 -2.97 5.69 17.20
N ASP A 66 -1.97 4.83 17.27
CA ASP A 66 -0.88 4.84 16.30
C ASP A 66 -1.44 4.44 14.94
N VAL A 67 -1.25 5.31 13.94
CA VAL A 67 -1.67 5.07 12.56
C VAL A 67 -0.46 4.87 11.64
N GLY A 68 0.72 4.71 12.23
CA GLY A 68 1.98 4.53 11.53
C GLY A 68 2.55 5.83 10.96
N TYR A 69 3.76 5.72 10.38
CA TYR A 69 4.42 6.81 9.62
C TYR A 69 4.67 8.08 10.44
N ASP A 70 5.04 7.93 11.71
CA ASP A 70 5.23 9.02 12.65
C ASP A 70 3.96 9.86 12.89
N TRP A 71 2.77 9.27 12.66
CA TRP A 71 1.49 9.92 12.93
C TRP A 71 0.65 9.12 13.91
N VAL A 72 -0.05 9.85 14.76
CA VAL A 72 -1.09 9.31 15.61
C VAL A 72 -2.41 10.04 15.35
N ARG A 73 -3.50 9.28 15.44
CA ARG A 73 -4.85 9.82 15.36
C ARG A 73 -5.39 10.08 16.77
N ILE A 74 -5.95 11.26 16.94
CA ILE A 74 -6.66 11.67 18.16
C ILE A 74 -8.10 12.05 17.82
N THR A 75 -8.94 12.20 18.83
CA THR A 75 -10.21 12.92 18.68
C THR A 75 -9.96 14.39 19.05
N TYR A 76 -10.16 15.29 18.11
CA TYR A 76 -10.00 16.72 18.26
C TYR A 76 -11.28 17.45 17.91
N ASN A 77 -11.90 18.13 18.90
CA ASN A 77 -13.20 18.80 18.75
C ASN A 77 -14.30 17.89 18.14
N GLY A 78 -14.32 16.61 18.53
CA GLY A 78 -15.29 15.62 18.06
C GLY A 78 -14.98 14.98 16.69
N ASN A 79 -13.93 15.43 16.01
CA ASN A 79 -13.48 14.90 14.72
C ASN A 79 -12.13 14.20 14.83
N ALA A 80 -11.76 13.44 13.80
CA ALA A 80 -10.41 12.91 13.69
C ALA A 80 -9.41 14.06 13.47
N GLY A 81 -8.32 14.05 14.24
CA GLY A 81 -7.18 14.92 14.04
C GLY A 81 -5.89 14.11 14.11
N TYR A 82 -4.85 14.58 13.46
CA TYR A 82 -3.59 13.85 13.35
C TYR A 82 -2.45 14.68 13.90
N LEU A 83 -1.58 14.03 14.69
CA LEU A 83 -0.39 14.61 15.31
C LEU A 83 0.84 13.83 14.85
N ASN A 84 1.96 14.52 14.72
CA ASN A 84 3.22 13.84 14.50
C ASN A 84 3.68 13.17 15.80
N SER A 85 3.86 11.86 15.80
CA SER A 85 4.19 11.03 16.97
C SER A 85 5.56 11.33 17.58
N LEU A 86 6.47 11.94 16.81
CA LEU A 86 7.80 12.33 17.29
C LEU A 86 7.72 13.34 18.45
N PHE A 87 6.61 14.07 18.55
CA PHE A 87 6.36 15.05 19.60
C PHE A 87 5.44 14.52 20.71
N ILE A 88 5.31 13.19 20.81
CA ILE A 88 4.47 12.54 21.83
C ILE A 88 5.33 11.58 22.64
N LYS A 89 5.38 11.80 23.94
CA LYS A 89 5.98 10.90 24.91
C LYS A 89 4.90 9.94 25.42
N GLU A 90 5.08 8.64 25.18
CA GLU A 90 4.18 7.61 25.69
C GLU A 90 4.15 7.59 27.23
N ASN A 91 2.98 7.58 27.82
CA ASN A 91 2.76 7.44 29.24
C ASN A 91 2.55 5.95 29.58
N ARG A 92 3.65 5.22 29.86
CA ARG A 92 3.53 3.86 30.40
C ARG A 92 3.00 3.92 31.83
N PRO A 93 1.97 3.14 32.22
CA PRO A 93 1.61 2.99 33.61
C PRO A 93 2.79 2.32 34.33
N THR A 94 3.33 2.97 35.34
CA THR A 94 4.26 2.37 36.29
C THR A 94 3.51 1.31 37.09
N SER A 95 3.63 0.04 36.73
CA SER A 95 3.20 -1.06 37.58
C SER A 95 4.11 -1.14 38.79
N GLN A 96 3.52 -0.93 39.96
CA GLN A 96 4.17 -1.22 41.27
C GLN A 96 4.65 -2.68 41.26
N ALA A 97 5.88 -2.86 41.64
CA ALA A 97 6.50 -4.15 41.81
C ALA A 97 5.80 -4.93 42.95
N THR A 98 5.06 -5.94 42.61
CA THR A 98 4.76 -7.06 43.51
C THR A 98 5.47 -8.28 42.96
N SER A 99 6.41 -8.75 43.80
CA SER A 99 7.19 -9.95 43.56
C SER A 99 6.29 -11.20 43.47
N HIS A 100 6.15 -11.79 42.30
CA HIS A 100 5.81 -13.20 42.15
C HIS A 100 6.64 -13.81 41.02
N GLN A 101 7.14 -14.99 41.33
CA GLN A 101 8.04 -15.88 40.61
C GLN A 101 7.82 -15.93 39.09
N ALA A 102 8.94 -15.97 38.43
CA ALA A 102 9.10 -16.15 37.00
C ALA A 102 8.45 -17.44 36.49
N THR A 103 7.49 -17.30 35.62
CA THR A 103 7.20 -18.29 34.57
C THR A 103 7.44 -17.59 33.26
N SER A 104 8.44 -18.10 32.56
CA SER A 104 8.92 -17.58 31.28
C SER A 104 7.82 -17.68 30.21
N HIS A 105 7.23 -16.54 29.86
CA HIS A 105 6.57 -16.39 28.57
C HIS A 105 7.45 -15.47 27.74
N GLN A 106 8.06 -16.06 26.75
CA GLN A 106 8.90 -15.40 25.75
C GLN A 106 8.08 -14.31 25.05
N GLN A 107 8.40 -13.09 25.41
CA GLN A 107 8.06 -11.91 24.64
C GLN A 107 8.94 -11.92 23.39
N THR A 108 8.40 -12.27 22.26
CA THR A 108 9.05 -12.11 20.96
C THR A 108 9.20 -10.63 20.67
N ALA A 109 10.35 -10.08 21.05
CA ALA A 109 10.82 -8.80 20.56
C ALA A 109 11.13 -8.95 19.07
N VAL A 110 10.30 -8.42 18.20
CA VAL A 110 10.60 -8.24 16.78
C VAL A 110 11.67 -7.15 16.68
N SER A 111 12.91 -7.54 16.81
CA SER A 111 14.09 -6.69 16.65
C SER A 111 14.84 -7.11 15.39
N GLY A 112 14.25 -6.93 14.21
CA GLY A 112 14.93 -7.16 12.94
C GLY A 112 15.82 -5.97 12.59
N ILE A 113 17.12 -6.03 12.95
CA ILE A 113 18.12 -5.18 12.31
C ILE A 113 18.51 -5.88 11.01
N ASN A 114 18.31 -5.19 9.90
CA ASN A 114 18.75 -5.65 8.58
C ASN A 114 20.14 -5.09 8.29
N VAL A 115 20.92 -5.81 7.52
CA VAL A 115 22.23 -5.36 7.04
C VAL A 115 22.20 -5.43 5.52
N GLY A 116 22.41 -4.30 4.86
CA GLY A 116 22.49 -4.20 3.42
C GLY A 116 23.79 -3.57 2.95
N LYS A 117 24.18 -3.84 1.70
CA LYS A 117 25.33 -3.22 1.05
C LYS A 117 24.85 -2.19 0.05
N VAL A 118 25.37 -0.96 0.10
CA VAL A 118 24.98 0.14 -0.81
C VAL A 118 25.36 -0.20 -2.26
N THR A 119 24.35 -0.15 -3.16
CA THR A 119 24.49 -0.39 -4.61
C THR A 119 24.42 0.90 -5.44
N ALA A 120 24.07 2.03 -4.84
CA ALA A 120 24.04 3.32 -5.49
C ALA A 120 25.47 3.79 -5.84
N LYS A 121 25.86 3.79 -7.12
CA LYS A 121 27.23 4.13 -7.59
C LYS A 121 27.69 5.52 -7.16
N ASN A 122 26.78 6.48 -7.03
CA ASN A 122 27.05 7.85 -6.61
C ASN A 122 26.81 8.11 -5.12
N GLY A 123 26.75 7.01 -4.31
CA GLY A 123 26.43 7.04 -2.89
C GLY A 123 24.91 7.07 -2.62
N LEU A 124 24.51 6.44 -1.52
CA LEU A 124 23.12 6.37 -1.06
C LEU A 124 22.80 7.64 -0.27
N ILE A 125 21.79 8.36 -0.70
CA ILE A 125 21.35 9.60 -0.03
C ILE A 125 20.72 9.24 1.32
N VAL A 126 21.16 9.95 2.36
CA VAL A 126 20.60 9.90 3.71
C VAL A 126 19.72 11.11 3.92
N ARG A 127 18.53 10.91 4.42
CA ARG A 127 17.48 11.94 4.53
C ARG A 127 16.93 12.08 5.95
N THR A 128 16.34 13.23 6.22
CA THR A 128 15.69 13.52 7.52
C THR A 128 14.40 12.72 7.74
N GLN A 129 13.73 12.32 6.67
CA GLN A 129 12.47 11.55 6.70
C GLN A 129 12.46 10.51 5.59
N ALA A 130 11.58 9.52 5.69
CA ALA A 130 11.34 8.48 4.69
C ALA A 130 10.61 9.06 3.45
N SER A 131 11.27 9.98 2.74
CA SER A 131 10.71 10.67 1.57
C SER A 131 11.82 11.24 0.70
N THR A 132 11.68 11.11 -0.63
CA THR A 132 12.59 11.73 -1.61
C THR A 132 12.57 13.25 -1.56
N ASN A 133 11.50 13.85 -1.06
CA ASN A 133 11.33 15.30 -0.93
C ASN A 133 11.86 15.85 0.40
N SER A 134 12.32 15.00 1.32
CA SER A 134 12.87 15.45 2.60
C SER A 134 14.33 15.92 2.46
N ALA A 135 14.77 16.74 3.41
CA ALA A 135 16.13 17.30 3.39
C ALA A 135 17.20 16.19 3.41
N MET A 136 18.24 16.38 2.60
CA MET A 136 19.40 15.51 2.58
C MET A 136 20.31 15.81 3.77
N LEU A 137 20.68 14.78 4.53
CA LEU A 137 21.64 14.85 5.64
C LEU A 137 23.06 14.52 5.19
N GLY A 138 23.21 13.76 4.11
CA GLY A 138 24.48 13.32 3.59
C GLY A 138 24.32 12.12 2.65
N LYS A 139 25.43 11.39 2.47
CA LYS A 139 25.48 10.17 1.64
C LYS A 139 26.28 9.10 2.35
N ILE A 140 25.96 7.84 2.01
CA ILE A 140 26.74 6.66 2.38
C ILE A 140 27.37 6.11 1.10
N ASP A 141 28.67 5.85 1.11
CA ASP A 141 29.42 5.48 -0.09
C ASP A 141 29.01 4.14 -0.67
N TYR A 142 29.17 3.99 -2.00
CA TYR A 142 28.98 2.73 -2.71
C TYR A 142 29.77 1.59 -2.05
N GLY A 143 29.14 0.45 -1.90
CA GLY A 143 29.76 -0.74 -1.33
C GLY A 143 29.80 -0.79 0.21
N SER A 144 29.43 0.30 0.90
CA SER A 144 29.35 0.34 2.35
C SER A 144 28.26 -0.61 2.87
N LYS A 145 28.50 -1.24 4.03
CA LYS A 145 27.46 -1.95 4.77
C LYS A 145 26.69 -0.97 5.64
N VAL A 146 25.37 -1.13 5.67
CA VAL A 146 24.46 -0.29 6.46
C VAL A 146 23.56 -1.19 7.27
N GLU A 147 23.53 -0.95 8.57
CA GLU A 147 22.53 -1.53 9.47
C GLU A 147 21.30 -0.62 9.48
N TYR A 148 20.13 -1.19 9.25
CA TYR A 148 18.88 -0.44 9.21
C TYR A 148 17.72 -1.26 9.75
N ARG A 149 16.69 -0.58 10.21
CA ARG A 149 15.37 -1.16 10.49
C ARG A 149 14.43 -0.75 9.38
N ILE A 150 13.66 -1.69 8.87
CA ILE A 150 12.61 -1.34 7.90
C ILE A 150 11.68 -0.34 8.58
N SER A 151 11.49 0.81 7.93
CA SER A 151 10.64 1.90 8.40
C SER A 151 9.32 1.86 7.64
N THR A 152 9.27 2.46 6.46
CA THR A 152 8.05 2.59 5.65
C THR A 152 8.39 2.54 4.17
N ASP A 153 7.51 1.99 3.35
CA ASP A 153 7.49 2.15 1.89
C ASP A 153 8.86 2.06 1.18
N GLY A 154 9.65 1.04 1.50
CA GLY A 154 10.99 0.89 0.92
C GLY A 154 12.06 1.77 1.58
N TRP A 155 11.77 2.40 2.71
CA TRP A 155 12.74 3.16 3.49
C TRP A 155 13.29 2.36 4.67
N GLY A 156 14.58 2.46 4.89
CA GLY A 156 15.29 1.96 6.06
C GLY A 156 15.60 3.10 7.04
N GLN A 157 15.23 2.93 8.30
CA GLN A 157 15.68 3.83 9.36
C GLN A 157 17.09 3.46 9.80
N ILE A 158 17.96 4.43 9.87
CA ILE A 158 19.35 4.32 10.34
C ILE A 158 19.66 5.35 11.41
N THR A 159 20.81 5.19 12.05
CA THR A 159 21.44 6.28 12.80
C THR A 159 22.57 6.86 11.94
N TYR A 160 22.50 8.14 11.63
CA TYR A 160 23.50 8.84 10.82
C TYR A 160 23.99 10.08 11.58
N ASN A 161 25.29 10.14 11.86
CA ASN A 161 25.89 11.21 12.69
C ASN A 161 25.16 11.42 14.03
N GLY A 162 24.77 10.32 14.69
CA GLY A 162 24.11 10.35 16.00
C GLY A 162 22.63 10.73 15.98
N GLN A 163 22.04 10.98 14.82
CA GLN A 163 20.61 11.30 14.69
C GLN A 163 19.87 10.25 13.87
N ARG A 164 18.57 10.15 14.08
CA ARG A 164 17.66 9.33 13.29
C ARG A 164 17.63 9.85 11.84
N ALA A 165 17.80 8.94 10.90
CA ALA A 165 17.82 9.25 9.47
C ALA A 165 17.22 8.11 8.67
N PHE A 166 16.99 8.34 7.38
CA PHE A 166 16.33 7.43 6.48
C PHE A 166 17.10 7.27 5.19
N ILE A 167 17.10 6.04 4.68
CA ILE A 167 17.69 5.67 3.39
C ILE A 167 16.68 4.88 2.59
N ASP A 168 16.72 5.02 1.29
CA ASP A 168 15.92 4.21 0.37
C ASP A 168 16.57 2.82 0.24
N THR A 169 15.86 1.79 0.70
CA THR A 169 16.37 0.41 0.75
C THR A 169 16.47 -0.24 -0.62
N SER A 170 15.88 0.34 -1.67
CA SER A 170 16.03 -0.13 -3.04
C SER A 170 17.49 -0.03 -3.56
N TYR A 171 18.30 0.81 -2.91
CA TYR A 171 19.73 0.94 -3.18
C TYR A 171 20.61 0.08 -2.26
N LEU A 172 20.04 -0.96 -1.65
CA LEU A 172 20.78 -1.93 -0.83
C LEU A 172 20.67 -3.32 -1.43
N SER A 173 21.76 -4.10 -1.37
CA SER A 173 21.76 -5.53 -1.70
C SER A 173 22.13 -6.38 -0.48
N GLY A 174 21.61 -7.62 -0.40
CA GLY A 174 21.97 -8.59 0.63
C GLY A 174 21.39 -8.26 2.00
N SER A 175 20.08 -8.13 2.11
CA SER A 175 19.39 -7.96 3.40
C SER A 175 19.39 -9.28 4.16
N THR A 176 20.25 -9.41 5.19
CA THR A 176 20.20 -10.55 6.13
C THR A 176 19.75 -10.03 7.49
N SER A 177 18.60 -10.54 7.99
CA SER A 177 18.24 -10.41 9.39
C SER A 177 19.25 -11.19 10.24
N ASN A 178 19.86 -10.53 11.25
CA ASN A 178 20.70 -11.22 12.22
C ASN A 178 19.82 -12.08 13.14
N GLU A 179 19.64 -13.33 12.77
CA GLU A 179 19.28 -14.39 13.72
C GLU A 179 20.55 -15.18 14.05
N ASN A 180 20.74 -15.42 15.36
CA ASN A 180 21.85 -16.20 15.89
C ASN A 180 22.00 -17.55 15.18
N ILE A 181 23.12 -17.74 14.48
CA ILE A 181 23.45 -18.99 13.81
C ILE A 181 24.00 -19.96 14.86
N SER A 182 23.25 -21.01 15.14
CA SER A 182 23.76 -22.28 15.58
C SER A 182 23.20 -23.36 14.66
N GLY A 183 24.01 -23.79 13.72
CA GLY A 183 24.02 -25.13 13.15
C GLY A 183 22.97 -25.50 12.11
N SER A 184 23.50 -25.79 10.93
CA SER A 184 23.04 -26.73 9.90
C SER A 184 22.39 -26.17 8.64
N THR A 185 23.20 -26.13 7.60
CA THR A 185 22.94 -26.42 6.16
C THR A 185 21.50 -26.39 5.64
N SER A 186 21.39 -25.69 4.52
CA SER A 186 20.31 -25.64 3.54
C SER A 186 19.16 -24.68 3.85
N ASN A 187 19.33 -23.42 3.41
CA ASN A 187 18.19 -22.59 3.07
C ASN A 187 18.38 -21.98 1.69
N GLU A 188 17.78 -22.66 0.75
CA GLU A 188 17.49 -22.14 -0.57
C GLU A 188 16.58 -20.92 -0.45
N SER A 189 16.91 -19.92 -1.23
CA SER A 189 16.16 -18.68 -1.44
C SER A 189 14.76 -18.99 -1.99
N LYS A 190 13.76 -19.14 -1.13
CA LYS A 190 12.40 -19.54 -1.50
C LYS A 190 11.53 -18.41 -2.05
N THR A 191 11.98 -17.15 -2.05
CA THR A 191 11.12 -16.02 -2.41
C THR A 191 11.14 -15.65 -3.88
N VAL A 192 12.18 -15.99 -4.64
CA VAL A 192 12.29 -15.63 -6.06
C VAL A 192 11.58 -16.63 -6.96
N ASP A 193 11.57 -17.92 -6.59
CA ASP A 193 10.95 -18.97 -7.42
C ASP A 193 9.40 -18.99 -7.37
N GLN A 194 8.78 -18.43 -6.33
CA GLN A 194 7.32 -18.43 -6.22
C GLN A 194 6.63 -17.36 -7.08
N GLN A 195 7.32 -16.27 -7.44
CA GLN A 195 6.76 -15.22 -8.31
C GLN A 195 6.91 -15.54 -9.82
N ALA A 196 7.80 -16.43 -10.20
CA ALA A 196 8.19 -16.64 -11.60
C ALA A 196 7.18 -17.42 -12.46
N ALA A 197 6.31 -18.23 -11.88
CA ALA A 197 5.37 -19.02 -12.65
C ALA A 197 4.00 -19.12 -11.97
N VAL A 198 2.98 -18.61 -12.62
CA VAL A 198 1.59 -18.94 -12.28
C VAL A 198 1.29 -20.31 -12.87
N THR A 199 1.37 -21.34 -12.03
CA THR A 199 1.00 -22.72 -12.40
C THR A 199 -0.38 -23.04 -11.85
N GLY A 200 -1.36 -23.20 -12.73
CA GLY A 200 -2.74 -23.50 -12.34
C GLY A 200 -3.77 -22.48 -12.85
N THR A 201 -5.02 -22.72 -12.51
CA THR A 201 -6.12 -21.82 -12.84
C THR A 201 -6.13 -20.65 -11.87
N ILE A 202 -6.14 -19.42 -12.40
CA ILE A 202 -6.31 -18.21 -11.58
C ILE A 202 -7.75 -18.12 -11.14
N SER A 203 -7.99 -18.17 -9.85
CA SER A 203 -9.30 -18.13 -9.22
C SER A 203 -9.48 -16.94 -8.28
N ARG A 204 -8.38 -16.37 -7.78
CA ARG A 204 -8.38 -15.27 -6.82
C ARG A 204 -7.39 -14.18 -7.24
N VAL A 205 -7.89 -12.96 -7.43
CA VAL A 205 -7.09 -11.83 -7.90
C VAL A 205 -7.24 -10.66 -6.93
N VAL A 206 -6.13 -10.05 -6.55
CA VAL A 206 -6.14 -8.72 -5.93
C VAL A 206 -5.85 -7.70 -7.01
N ILE A 207 -6.75 -6.74 -7.19
CA ILE A 207 -6.52 -5.58 -8.05
C ILE A 207 -6.23 -4.38 -7.16
N ASP A 208 -5.13 -3.70 -7.47
CA ASP A 208 -4.66 -2.53 -6.74
C ASP A 208 -4.80 -1.28 -7.60
N PRO A 209 -5.87 -0.48 -7.40
CA PRO A 209 -5.95 0.83 -8.05
C PRO A 209 -4.87 1.74 -7.48
N GLY A 210 -3.83 2.08 -8.26
CA GLY A 210 -2.73 2.92 -7.82
C GLY A 210 -3.19 4.28 -7.30
N HIS A 211 -2.39 4.90 -6.41
CA HIS A 211 -2.67 6.20 -5.79
C HIS A 211 -3.96 6.19 -4.95
N GLY A 212 -4.56 7.37 -4.68
CA GLY A 212 -5.81 7.52 -3.94
C GLY A 212 -5.70 8.50 -2.77
N GLY A 213 -6.82 9.11 -2.37
CA GLY A 213 -6.88 10.10 -1.30
C GLY A 213 -5.95 11.29 -1.58
N ARG A 214 -4.98 11.49 -0.68
CA ARG A 214 -3.98 12.56 -0.78
C ARG A 214 -2.95 12.39 -1.92
N ASP A 215 -2.78 11.18 -2.42
CA ASP A 215 -1.90 10.90 -3.55
C ASP A 215 -2.69 10.93 -4.86
N PRO A 216 -2.57 12.00 -5.64
CA PRO A 216 -3.30 12.11 -6.90
C PRO A 216 -2.70 11.27 -8.03
N GLY A 217 -1.43 10.84 -7.92
CA GLY A 217 -0.65 10.35 -9.06
C GLY A 217 -0.41 11.43 -10.12
N ALA A 218 -0.13 11.00 -11.34
CA ALA A 218 0.09 11.87 -12.47
C ALA A 218 -1.15 12.68 -12.85
N ARG A 219 -0.91 13.85 -13.43
CA ARG A 219 -1.96 14.77 -13.91
C ARG A 219 -1.68 15.21 -15.34
N GLY A 220 -2.71 15.28 -16.18
CA GLY A 220 -2.58 15.77 -17.55
C GLY A 220 -3.92 15.73 -18.28
N ASN A 221 -4.10 16.62 -19.26
CA ASN A 221 -5.30 16.69 -20.11
C ASN A 221 -6.63 16.62 -19.33
N GLY A 222 -6.69 17.26 -18.15
CA GLY A 222 -7.87 17.25 -17.27
C GLY A 222 -8.06 15.96 -16.48
N LEU A 223 -7.16 14.98 -16.58
CA LEU A 223 -7.20 13.71 -15.84
C LEU A 223 -6.33 13.77 -14.59
N ILE A 224 -6.74 12.96 -13.61
CA ILE A 224 -6.00 12.67 -12.39
C ILE A 224 -5.89 11.14 -12.30
N GLU A 225 -4.67 10.63 -12.23
CA GLU A 225 -4.38 9.21 -12.30
C GLU A 225 -5.21 8.37 -11.31
N LYS A 226 -5.29 8.78 -10.04
CA LYS A 226 -6.04 8.04 -9.02
C LYS A 226 -7.51 7.76 -9.39
N ASN A 227 -8.13 8.63 -10.18
CA ASN A 227 -9.52 8.46 -10.64
C ASN A 227 -9.59 7.45 -11.79
N ILE A 228 -8.63 7.52 -12.71
CA ILE A 228 -8.52 6.61 -13.84
C ILE A 228 -8.25 5.18 -13.35
N THR A 229 -7.29 5.01 -12.45
CA THR A 229 -6.92 3.70 -11.91
C THR A 229 -8.09 3.02 -11.21
N LEU A 230 -8.88 3.79 -10.43
CA LEU A 230 -10.08 3.27 -9.76
C LEU A 230 -11.18 2.86 -10.73
N LEU A 231 -11.40 3.64 -11.80
CA LEU A 231 -12.40 3.31 -12.84
C LEU A 231 -12.04 2.01 -13.55
N PHE A 232 -10.79 1.87 -14.01
CA PHE A 232 -10.33 0.66 -14.67
C PHE A 232 -10.32 -0.56 -13.75
N ALA A 233 -9.85 -0.40 -12.50
CA ALA A 233 -9.87 -1.49 -11.53
C ALA A 233 -11.28 -2.03 -11.27
N LYS A 234 -12.28 -1.15 -11.15
CA LYS A 234 -13.69 -1.55 -11.01
C LYS A 234 -14.20 -2.28 -12.25
N GLN A 235 -13.84 -1.83 -13.44
CA GLN A 235 -14.25 -2.49 -14.68
C GLN A 235 -13.57 -3.85 -14.85
N ILE A 236 -12.27 -3.96 -14.56
CA ILE A 236 -11.55 -5.23 -14.58
C ILE A 236 -12.16 -6.20 -13.56
N LYS A 237 -12.41 -5.73 -12.32
CA LYS A 237 -13.09 -6.52 -11.29
C LYS A 237 -14.42 -7.08 -11.80
N LYS A 238 -15.27 -6.24 -12.42
CA LYS A 238 -16.56 -6.66 -12.96
C LYS A 238 -16.37 -7.78 -13.99
N SER A 239 -15.47 -7.58 -14.96
CA SER A 239 -15.20 -8.56 -16.03
C SER A 239 -14.72 -9.91 -15.49
N LEU A 240 -13.87 -9.91 -14.46
CA LEU A 240 -13.35 -11.10 -13.81
C LEU A 240 -14.41 -11.83 -12.98
N GLN A 241 -15.19 -11.09 -12.18
CA GLN A 241 -16.23 -11.67 -11.32
C GLN A 241 -17.40 -12.28 -12.09
N GLU A 242 -17.81 -11.67 -13.20
CA GLU A 242 -18.82 -12.22 -14.11
C GLU A 242 -18.38 -13.55 -14.76
N ASN A 243 -17.08 -13.87 -14.67
CA ASN A 243 -16.47 -15.10 -15.19
C ASN A 243 -15.90 -16.02 -14.08
N GLY A 244 -16.39 -15.88 -12.85
CA GLY A 244 -16.13 -16.81 -11.76
C GLY A 244 -14.81 -16.62 -11.01
N ILE A 245 -14.08 -15.52 -11.26
CA ILE A 245 -12.85 -15.19 -10.52
C ILE A 245 -13.21 -14.33 -9.31
N GLU A 246 -12.73 -14.73 -8.14
CA GLU A 246 -12.87 -13.93 -6.90
C GLU A 246 -11.93 -12.75 -6.94
N VAL A 247 -12.45 -11.52 -6.72
CA VAL A 247 -11.64 -10.30 -6.85
C VAL A 247 -11.77 -9.40 -5.62
N TYR A 248 -10.64 -9.08 -5.02
CA TYR A 248 -10.51 -8.06 -3.99
C TYR A 248 -9.87 -6.79 -4.57
N LEU A 249 -10.33 -5.61 -4.13
CA LEU A 249 -9.69 -4.32 -4.46
C LEU A 249 -8.94 -3.82 -3.22
N THR A 250 -7.71 -3.34 -3.39
CA THR A 250 -6.97 -2.71 -2.29
C THR A 250 -7.64 -1.41 -1.81
N ARG A 251 -8.35 -0.71 -2.70
CA ARG A 251 -9.28 0.38 -2.38
C ARG A 251 -10.48 0.38 -3.32
N SER A 252 -11.63 0.75 -2.81
CA SER A 252 -12.88 0.84 -3.58
C SER A 252 -13.43 2.27 -3.71
N SER A 253 -12.80 3.24 -3.03
CA SER A 253 -13.12 4.65 -3.00
C SER A 253 -11.86 5.52 -3.21
N ASP A 254 -12.00 6.85 -3.11
CA ASP A 254 -10.87 7.78 -3.13
C ASP A 254 -10.22 7.86 -1.76
N GLU A 255 -9.53 6.81 -1.37
CA GLU A 255 -8.80 6.66 -0.12
C GLU A 255 -7.34 6.36 -0.39
N TYR A 256 -6.48 6.78 0.51
CA TYR A 256 -5.05 6.48 0.44
C TYR A 256 -4.77 5.14 1.10
N VAL A 257 -4.15 4.22 0.35
CA VAL A 257 -3.67 2.94 0.85
C VAL A 257 -2.14 2.91 0.73
N TYR A 258 -1.46 2.55 1.80
CA TYR A 258 0.00 2.49 1.83
C TYR A 258 0.54 1.36 0.95
N LEU A 259 1.73 1.54 0.35
CA LEU A 259 2.33 0.55 -0.55
C LEU A 259 2.51 -0.81 0.14
N GLN A 260 2.96 -0.81 1.40
CA GLN A 260 3.09 -2.04 2.19
C GLN A 260 1.74 -2.73 2.41
N GLU A 261 0.71 -1.97 2.67
CA GLU A 261 -0.64 -2.51 2.88
C GLU A 261 -1.18 -3.14 1.61
N ARG A 262 -0.96 -2.51 0.44
CA ARG A 262 -1.33 -3.06 -0.87
C ARG A 262 -0.70 -4.45 -1.09
N ALA A 263 0.61 -4.59 -0.83
CA ALA A 263 1.32 -5.86 -0.95
C ALA A 263 0.81 -6.89 0.07
N ASN A 264 0.61 -6.49 1.34
CA ASN A 264 0.11 -7.37 2.40
C ASN A 264 -1.31 -7.88 2.13
N ILE A 265 -2.17 -7.08 1.49
CA ILE A 265 -3.52 -7.50 1.10
C ILE A 265 -3.45 -8.68 0.14
N ALA A 266 -2.56 -8.65 -0.87
CA ALA A 266 -2.40 -9.74 -1.81
C ALA A 266 -2.04 -11.07 -1.13
N ASP A 267 -1.06 -11.02 -0.22
CA ASP A 267 -0.60 -12.20 0.51
C ASP A 267 -1.66 -12.69 1.51
N SER A 268 -2.34 -11.79 2.22
CA SER A 268 -3.40 -12.14 3.19
C SER A 268 -4.64 -12.72 2.50
N PHE A 269 -4.99 -12.23 1.32
CA PHE A 269 -6.09 -12.75 0.51
C PHE A 269 -5.73 -14.10 -0.13
N GLN A 270 -4.46 -14.51 -0.07
CA GLN A 270 -3.91 -15.69 -0.76
C GLN A 270 -4.25 -15.63 -2.26
N ALA A 271 -4.00 -14.50 -2.87
CA ALA A 271 -4.28 -14.30 -4.29
C ALA A 271 -3.36 -15.13 -5.18
N ASP A 272 -3.89 -15.59 -6.29
CA ASP A 272 -3.10 -16.26 -7.35
C ASP A 272 -2.35 -15.21 -8.19
N LEU A 273 -2.85 -13.96 -8.20
CA LEU A 273 -2.26 -12.83 -8.92
C LEU A 273 -2.57 -11.51 -8.20
N PHE A 274 -1.56 -10.66 -8.09
CA PHE A 274 -1.68 -9.24 -7.73
C PHE A 274 -1.53 -8.39 -8.98
N LEU A 275 -2.49 -7.51 -9.25
CA LEU A 275 -2.53 -6.67 -10.44
C LEU A 275 -2.68 -5.20 -10.07
N SER A 276 -1.58 -4.44 -10.10
CA SER A 276 -1.60 -3.00 -9.85
C SER A 276 -1.92 -2.23 -11.13
N ILE A 277 -2.79 -1.23 -11.03
CA ILE A 277 -3.31 -0.46 -12.16
C ILE A 277 -2.88 0.98 -12.01
N HIS A 278 -2.17 1.49 -13.02
CA HIS A 278 -1.61 2.82 -13.09
C HIS A 278 -1.90 3.51 -14.42
N ALA A 279 -1.63 4.80 -14.51
CA ALA A 279 -1.68 5.58 -15.75
C ALA A 279 -0.57 6.64 -15.70
N ASN A 280 0.43 6.42 -16.51
CA ASN A 280 1.71 7.11 -16.50
C ASN A 280 1.60 8.61 -16.79
N GLY A 281 2.63 9.35 -16.46
CA GLY A 281 2.83 10.75 -16.82
C GLY A 281 4.26 11.01 -17.26
N HIS A 282 4.45 11.90 -18.24
CA HIS A 282 5.76 12.28 -18.73
C HIS A 282 5.79 13.75 -19.16
N GLU A 283 6.94 14.43 -18.99
CA GLU A 283 7.12 15.83 -19.42
C GLU A 283 6.98 15.98 -20.95
N ASN A 284 7.49 15.01 -21.72
CA ASN A 284 7.27 14.94 -23.16
C ASN A 284 5.89 14.35 -23.45
N SER A 285 4.94 15.20 -23.83
CA SER A 285 3.56 14.82 -24.15
C SER A 285 3.40 13.94 -25.42
N LEU A 286 4.47 13.74 -26.20
CA LEU A 286 4.44 12.81 -27.35
C LEU A 286 4.59 11.35 -26.93
N ILE A 287 5.07 11.09 -25.72
CA ILE A 287 5.18 9.72 -25.19
C ILE A 287 3.78 9.21 -24.84
N ARG A 288 3.43 8.01 -25.36
CA ARG A 288 2.14 7.38 -25.20
C ARG A 288 2.22 5.87 -25.23
N GLY A 289 1.18 5.22 -24.71
CA GLY A 289 0.96 3.78 -24.86
C GLY A 289 1.01 3.03 -23.53
N MET A 290 0.50 1.81 -23.56
CA MET A 290 0.39 0.90 -22.43
C MET A 290 1.72 0.18 -22.18
N GLU A 291 2.01 -0.09 -20.92
CA GLU A 291 3.17 -0.87 -20.49
C GLU A 291 2.75 -1.92 -19.45
N ILE A 292 3.49 -3.02 -19.39
CA ILE A 292 3.39 -4.02 -18.35
C ILE A 292 4.72 -4.06 -17.60
N HIS A 293 4.66 -4.12 -16.28
CA HIS A 293 5.83 -4.22 -15.42
C HIS A 293 5.71 -5.43 -14.51
N SER A 294 6.83 -6.13 -14.29
CA SER A 294 6.97 -7.20 -13.30
C SER A 294 8.31 -7.07 -12.57
N PHE A 295 8.38 -7.56 -11.34
CA PHE A 295 9.66 -7.66 -10.62
C PHE A 295 10.48 -8.84 -11.13
N VAL A 296 9.82 -9.95 -11.40
CA VAL A 296 10.40 -11.11 -12.10
C VAL A 296 9.48 -11.46 -13.29
N PRO A 297 10.04 -11.96 -14.40
CA PRO A 297 9.24 -12.40 -15.54
C PRO A 297 8.21 -13.44 -15.12
N ASN A 298 6.95 -13.28 -15.58
CA ASN A 298 5.93 -14.29 -15.40
C ASN A 298 5.12 -14.51 -16.69
N ASN A 299 4.51 -15.68 -16.80
CA ASN A 299 3.79 -16.09 -18.01
C ASN A 299 2.49 -15.29 -18.26
N ILE A 300 1.92 -14.71 -17.23
CA ILE A 300 0.70 -13.88 -17.37
C ILE A 300 1.02 -12.57 -18.08
N ALA A 301 2.22 -12.02 -17.89
CA ALA A 301 2.64 -10.83 -18.62
C ALA A 301 2.61 -11.06 -20.14
N LEU A 302 3.09 -12.22 -20.62
CA LEU A 302 3.05 -12.57 -22.06
C LEU A 302 1.63 -12.72 -22.59
N LYS A 303 0.73 -13.31 -21.80
CA LYS A 303 -0.69 -13.44 -22.17
C LYS A 303 -1.37 -12.07 -22.25
N LEU A 304 -1.11 -11.18 -21.29
CA LEU A 304 -1.60 -9.79 -21.29
C LEU A 304 -1.03 -9.00 -22.47
N GLU A 305 0.25 -9.14 -22.76
CA GLU A 305 0.91 -8.50 -23.90
C GLU A 305 0.17 -8.81 -25.19
N ASN A 306 -0.12 -10.09 -25.47
CA ASN A 306 -0.86 -10.51 -26.66
C ASN A 306 -2.23 -9.84 -26.73
N GLN A 307 -2.95 -9.75 -25.62
CA GLN A 307 -4.26 -9.09 -25.58
C GLN A 307 -4.18 -7.57 -25.78
N PHE A 308 -3.15 -6.91 -25.21
CA PHE A 308 -3.01 -5.45 -25.29
C PHE A 308 -2.54 -4.97 -26.66
N ARG A 309 -1.76 -5.78 -27.38
CA ARG A 309 -1.37 -5.49 -28.77
C ARG A 309 -2.57 -5.40 -29.71
N ASP A 310 -3.64 -6.13 -29.42
CA ASP A 310 -4.86 -6.19 -30.22
C ASP A 310 -5.92 -5.15 -29.82
N LEU A 311 -5.65 -4.31 -28.81
CA LEU A 311 -6.61 -3.30 -28.38
C LEU A 311 -6.72 -2.17 -29.41
N PRO A 312 -7.93 -1.83 -29.87
CA PRO A 312 -8.14 -0.80 -30.88
C PRO A 312 -7.67 0.58 -30.39
N ASN A 313 -6.92 1.29 -31.22
CA ASN A 313 -6.41 2.64 -31.00
C ASN A 313 -5.42 2.77 -29.84
N ALA A 314 -5.13 1.71 -29.09
CA ALA A 314 -4.09 1.67 -28.08
C ALA A 314 -2.71 1.44 -28.75
N VAL A 315 -1.67 1.95 -28.11
CA VAL A 315 -0.28 1.59 -28.44
C VAL A 315 0.22 0.72 -27.28
N TYR A 316 0.77 -0.44 -27.57
CA TYR A 316 1.47 -1.23 -26.58
C TYR A 316 2.98 -1.01 -26.73
N ARG A 317 3.65 -0.65 -25.63
CA ARG A 317 5.08 -0.29 -25.63
C ARG A 317 5.98 -1.45 -25.30
N GLY A 318 5.57 -2.31 -24.36
CA GLY A 318 6.36 -3.45 -23.96
C GLY A 318 6.13 -3.91 -22.53
N HIS A 319 6.83 -5.00 -22.19
CA HIS A 319 6.94 -5.53 -20.85
C HIS A 319 8.33 -5.25 -20.31
N TYR A 320 8.42 -4.74 -19.08
CA TYR A 320 9.64 -4.27 -18.45
C TYR A 320 9.82 -4.92 -17.07
N GLU A 321 11.05 -5.34 -16.76
CA GLU A 321 11.41 -5.66 -15.39
C GLU A 321 11.57 -4.35 -14.60
N SER A 322 10.88 -4.26 -13.46
CA SER A 322 10.81 -3.03 -12.70
C SER A 322 10.79 -3.28 -11.21
N ASN A 323 11.58 -2.51 -10.47
CA ASN A 323 11.72 -2.65 -9.03
C ASN A 323 10.68 -1.81 -8.27
N PHE A 324 9.41 -1.87 -8.66
CA PHE A 324 8.34 -1.20 -7.94
C PHE A 324 8.06 -1.87 -6.60
N TYR A 325 7.76 -1.05 -5.59
CA TYR A 325 7.57 -1.54 -4.22
C TYR A 325 6.54 -2.67 -4.14
N VAL A 326 5.36 -2.45 -4.70
CA VAL A 326 4.24 -3.40 -4.64
C VAL A 326 4.52 -4.70 -5.38
N LEU A 327 5.42 -4.70 -6.37
CA LEU A 327 5.79 -5.88 -7.12
C LEU A 327 6.82 -6.75 -6.39
N ARG A 328 7.79 -6.14 -5.70
CA ARG A 328 8.87 -6.88 -5.02
C ARG A 328 8.55 -7.30 -3.58
N ASN A 329 7.54 -6.65 -2.93
CA ASN A 329 7.24 -6.87 -1.52
C ASN A 329 5.97 -7.68 -1.27
N THR A 330 5.49 -8.40 -2.27
CA THR A 330 4.48 -9.46 -2.15
C THR A 330 5.07 -10.80 -2.54
N SER A 331 4.64 -11.88 -1.89
CA SER A 331 4.94 -13.26 -2.30
C SER A 331 4.04 -13.75 -3.44
N THR A 332 2.94 -13.03 -3.68
CA THR A 332 2.01 -13.31 -4.77
C THR A 332 2.61 -12.92 -6.12
N PRO A 333 2.47 -13.75 -7.19
CA PRO A 333 2.80 -13.35 -8.54
C PRO A 333 2.18 -11.99 -8.88
N SER A 334 2.98 -11.05 -9.35
CA SER A 334 2.55 -9.64 -9.41
C SER A 334 2.90 -8.96 -10.72
N LEU A 335 1.99 -8.11 -11.19
CA LEU A 335 2.14 -7.27 -12.36
C LEU A 335 1.63 -5.85 -12.08
N LEU A 336 2.21 -4.86 -12.76
CA LEU A 336 1.68 -3.52 -12.82
C LEU A 336 1.41 -3.16 -14.28
N ILE A 337 0.26 -2.60 -14.53
CA ILE A 337 -0.18 -2.14 -15.85
C ILE A 337 -0.22 -0.61 -15.85
N GLU A 338 0.55 -0.01 -16.73
CA GLU A 338 0.38 1.37 -17.12
C GLU A 338 -0.59 1.40 -18.30
N LEU A 339 -1.77 1.98 -18.11
CA LEU A 339 -2.87 2.01 -19.08
C LEU A 339 -2.64 2.97 -20.27
N GLY A 340 -1.62 3.81 -20.18
CA GLY A 340 -1.27 4.88 -21.09
C GLY A 340 -0.84 6.12 -20.32
N TYR A 341 -0.56 7.21 -21.02
CA TYR A 341 -0.03 8.44 -20.41
C TYR A 341 -1.10 9.53 -20.31
N VAL A 342 -1.46 9.93 -19.08
CA VAL A 342 -2.39 11.06 -18.87
C VAL A 342 -1.86 12.37 -19.47
N SER A 343 -0.54 12.51 -19.61
CA SER A 343 0.12 13.66 -20.26
C SER A 343 -0.03 13.68 -21.77
N ASN A 344 -0.33 12.54 -22.42
CA ASN A 344 -0.55 12.44 -23.86
C ASN A 344 -2.03 12.63 -24.21
N GLN A 345 -2.32 13.50 -25.18
CA GLN A 345 -3.70 13.84 -25.55
C GLN A 345 -4.50 12.63 -26.10
N ALA A 346 -3.86 11.79 -26.91
CA ALA A 346 -4.54 10.62 -27.51
C ALA A 346 -4.82 9.54 -26.47
N ASP A 347 -3.85 9.24 -25.59
CA ASP A 347 -4.06 8.31 -24.48
C ASP A 347 -5.09 8.84 -23.50
N ALA A 348 -5.02 10.13 -23.13
CA ALA A 348 -5.99 10.76 -22.24
C ALA A 348 -7.42 10.69 -22.80
N ALA A 349 -7.59 10.89 -24.11
CA ALA A 349 -8.89 10.72 -24.76
C ALA A 349 -9.38 9.27 -24.68
N LEU A 350 -8.47 8.31 -24.91
CA LEU A 350 -8.78 6.88 -24.86
C LEU A 350 -9.17 6.41 -23.45
N LEU A 351 -8.41 6.85 -22.42
CA LEU A 351 -8.63 6.53 -21.01
C LEU A 351 -10.00 6.98 -20.48
N GLN A 352 -10.61 8.00 -21.08
CA GLN A 352 -11.95 8.50 -20.74
C GLN A 352 -13.08 7.68 -21.37
N LEU A 353 -12.81 6.87 -22.40
CA LEU A 353 -13.83 6.13 -23.10
C LEU A 353 -14.26 4.87 -22.30
N GLN A 354 -15.51 4.81 -21.92
CA GLN A 354 -16.09 3.64 -21.26
C GLN A 354 -15.86 2.35 -22.07
N GLN A 355 -15.95 2.44 -23.40
CA GLN A 355 -15.71 1.30 -24.28
C GLN A 355 -14.27 0.77 -24.14
N PHE A 356 -13.28 1.64 -23.97
CA PHE A 356 -11.89 1.24 -23.76
C PHE A 356 -11.69 0.57 -22.39
N GLN A 357 -12.34 1.09 -21.35
CA GLN A 357 -12.32 0.46 -20.02
C GLN A 357 -12.87 -0.98 -20.08
N ILE A 358 -13.98 -1.18 -20.81
CA ILE A 358 -14.57 -2.52 -21.03
C ILE A 358 -13.60 -3.40 -21.80
N GLN A 359 -13.00 -2.92 -22.88
CA GLN A 359 -12.04 -3.67 -23.71
C GLN A 359 -10.82 -4.11 -22.89
N VAL A 360 -10.27 -3.25 -22.03
CA VAL A 360 -9.17 -3.60 -21.14
C VAL A 360 -9.61 -4.67 -20.13
N GLY A 361 -10.80 -4.53 -19.52
CA GLY A 361 -11.35 -5.54 -18.61
C GLY A 361 -11.45 -6.91 -19.26
N GLU A 362 -11.97 -6.97 -20.49
CA GLU A 362 -12.09 -8.20 -21.28
C GLU A 362 -10.71 -8.76 -21.70
N ALA A 363 -9.76 -7.89 -22.04
CA ALA A 363 -8.39 -8.29 -22.37
C ALA A 363 -7.71 -8.96 -21.17
N VAL A 364 -7.82 -8.37 -19.98
CA VAL A 364 -7.32 -8.96 -18.72
C VAL A 364 -8.00 -10.32 -18.48
N ARG A 365 -9.32 -10.39 -18.56
CA ARG A 365 -10.06 -11.64 -18.38
C ARG A 365 -9.56 -12.74 -19.31
N ARG A 366 -9.46 -12.47 -20.61
CA ARG A 366 -8.98 -13.46 -21.60
C ARG A 366 -7.56 -13.93 -21.30
N ALA A 367 -6.67 -13.02 -20.87
CA ALA A 367 -5.31 -13.38 -20.50
C ALA A 367 -5.24 -14.31 -19.29
N LEU A 368 -6.14 -14.16 -18.31
CA LEU A 368 -6.16 -14.98 -17.10
C LEU A 368 -6.83 -16.34 -17.28
N GLN A 369 -7.68 -16.49 -18.29
CA GLN A 369 -8.42 -17.73 -18.57
C GLN A 369 -7.87 -18.54 -19.76
N SER A 370 -6.81 -18.05 -20.43
CA SER A 370 -6.16 -18.70 -21.58
C SER A 370 -5.12 -19.76 -21.17
#